data_dc6019b638ad4e8909609e3752648a86
#
_entry.id   dc6019b638ad4e8909609e3752648a86
#
_cell.length_a   1.000
_cell.length_b   1.000
_cell.length_c   1.000
_cell.angle_alpha   90.00
_cell.angle_beta   90.00
_cell.angle_gamma   90.00
#
_symmetry.space_group_name_H-M   'P 1'
#
loop_
_entity.id
_entity.type
_entity.pdbx_description
1 polymer ?
#
loop_
_entity_poly.entity_id
_entity_poly.type
_entity_poly.pdbx_seq_one_letter_code
_entity_poly.pdbx_strand_id
1 'polypeptide(L)'
;LFTDRAISYRTERGFDHEKVYLSIGVQKMVRSDRAGSGVLFTLDTESGFDRVVLITAIYGLGENIVQGVTNPDEYVVFKPTRTEISRRLGSKEVAMIYDEGGSKAVRNVVVPEALRRQFVLSPAETVELAKQAIAIETHYSERAGERRPMDIEWAKDGATGELFIVQARPETAHSQRDVAKIVTHRLKERSAVRVTGRAVGTQIGAGPVARLDHSSQMASFQGGSVLVTGMTDPDWEPIMKMAAAIVTDRGGRTCHAAIVSRELGIPCVVGTGNATAVLQ
;
A
#
# COMPACT_ATOMS: atom_id res chain seq x y z
N LEU A 1 -11.62 -2.53 20.07
CA LEU A 1 -11.34 -1.55 21.10
C LEU A 1 -10.54 -2.12 22.27
N PHE A 2 -10.66 -3.42 22.57
CA PHE A 2 -10.12 -4.06 23.78
C PHE A 2 -8.93 -5.00 23.51
N THR A 3 -8.30 -4.92 22.34
CA THR A 3 -7.04 -5.62 22.08
C THR A 3 -5.88 -4.87 22.72
N ASP A 4 -4.83 -5.56 23.14
CA ASP A 4 -3.62 -4.98 23.74
C ASP A 4 -3.04 -3.87 22.89
N ARG A 5 -2.99 -4.08 21.56
CA ARG A 5 -2.54 -3.08 20.60
C ARG A 5 -3.39 -1.80 20.62
N ALA A 6 -4.72 -1.93 20.66
CA ALA A 6 -5.61 -0.76 20.68
C ALA A 6 -5.51 0.01 22.00
N ILE A 7 -5.28 -0.69 23.11
CA ILE A 7 -5.06 -0.10 24.42
C ILE A 7 -3.71 0.63 24.46
N SER A 8 -2.63 -0.01 24.02
CA SER A 8 -1.29 0.59 23.93
C SER A 8 -1.30 1.85 23.08
N TYR A 9 -1.88 1.79 21.87
CA TYR A 9 -1.98 2.96 20.98
C TYR A 9 -2.71 4.15 21.65
N ARG A 10 -3.84 3.90 22.32
CA ARG A 10 -4.56 4.97 23.02
C ARG A 10 -3.74 5.57 24.16
N THR A 11 -3.04 4.71 24.91
CA THR A 11 -2.15 5.14 26.02
C THR A 11 -1.01 6.01 25.49
N GLU A 12 -0.33 5.58 24.43
CA GLU A 12 0.78 6.32 23.79
C GLU A 12 0.33 7.69 23.24
N ARG A 13 -0.90 7.76 22.74
CA ARG A 13 -1.48 8.98 22.16
C ARG A 13 -2.24 9.84 23.16
N GLY A 14 -2.37 9.42 24.42
CA GLY A 14 -3.09 10.14 25.46
C GLY A 14 -4.60 10.20 25.26
N PHE A 15 -5.18 9.25 24.52
CA PHE A 15 -6.64 9.16 24.36
C PHE A 15 -7.29 8.54 25.60
N ASP A 16 -8.36 9.16 26.07
CA ASP A 16 -9.19 8.61 27.13
C ASP A 16 -9.92 7.35 26.65
N HIS A 17 -9.69 6.24 27.32
CA HIS A 17 -10.26 4.93 26.94
C HIS A 17 -11.79 4.91 26.94
N GLU A 18 -12.43 5.72 27.80
CA GLU A 18 -13.89 5.77 27.94
C GLU A 18 -14.55 6.66 26.89
N LYS A 19 -13.78 7.51 26.19
CA LYS A 19 -14.29 8.46 25.18
C LYS A 19 -14.07 7.98 23.73
N VAL A 20 -13.54 6.79 23.54
CA VAL A 20 -13.33 6.23 22.19
C VAL A 20 -14.47 5.29 21.83
N TYR A 21 -15.20 5.66 20.79
CA TYR A 21 -16.33 4.90 20.27
C TYR A 21 -16.00 4.35 18.88
N LEU A 22 -16.58 3.21 18.52
CA LEU A 22 -16.45 2.59 17.21
C LEU A 22 -17.83 2.41 16.59
N SER A 23 -18.07 3.06 15.47
CA SER A 23 -19.27 2.83 14.66
C SER A 23 -19.10 1.58 13.81
N ILE A 24 -20.17 0.85 13.60
CA ILE A 24 -20.21 -0.37 12.77
C ILE A 24 -21.12 -0.09 11.59
N GLY A 25 -20.60 -0.22 10.38
CA GLY A 25 -21.36 -0.21 9.14
C GLY A 25 -21.51 -1.63 8.59
N VAL A 26 -22.72 -2.00 8.16
CA VAL A 26 -22.97 -3.27 7.46
C VAL A 26 -23.19 -2.95 5.99
N GLN A 27 -22.31 -3.45 5.11
CA GLN A 27 -22.34 -3.21 3.67
C GLN A 27 -22.65 -4.52 2.92
N LYS A 28 -23.32 -4.40 1.76
CA LYS A 28 -23.45 -5.51 0.84
C LYS A 28 -22.08 -5.91 0.31
N MET A 29 -21.78 -7.20 0.32
CA MET A 29 -20.50 -7.72 -0.16
C MET A 29 -20.37 -7.55 -1.68
N VAL A 30 -19.28 -6.96 -2.14
CA VAL A 30 -18.89 -6.91 -3.55
C VAL A 30 -18.11 -8.19 -3.89
N ARG A 31 -18.51 -8.91 -4.93
CA ARG A 31 -17.92 -10.20 -5.33
C ARG A 31 -16.60 -10.00 -6.11
N SER A 32 -15.68 -9.27 -5.51
CA SER A 32 -14.34 -9.04 -6.10
C SER A 32 -13.48 -10.30 -6.13
N ASP A 33 -13.81 -11.32 -5.36
CA ASP A 33 -13.21 -12.66 -5.44
C ASP A 33 -13.26 -13.27 -6.85
N ARG A 34 -14.21 -12.82 -7.69
CA ARG A 34 -14.39 -13.23 -9.09
C ARG A 34 -13.90 -12.19 -10.11
N ALA A 35 -13.34 -11.07 -9.66
CA ALA A 35 -12.83 -10.00 -10.50
C ALA A 35 -11.55 -9.40 -9.91
N GLY A 36 -11.61 -8.20 -9.36
CA GLY A 36 -10.46 -7.54 -8.77
C GLY A 36 -10.83 -6.44 -7.80
N SER A 37 -9.83 -5.97 -7.10
CA SER A 37 -9.94 -4.90 -6.11
C SER A 37 -8.64 -4.15 -5.99
N GLY A 38 -8.65 -3.08 -5.23
CA GLY A 38 -7.44 -2.32 -5.00
C GLY A 38 -7.63 -1.10 -4.13
N VAL A 39 -6.59 -0.28 -4.11
CA VAL A 39 -6.60 1.01 -3.45
C VAL A 39 -6.24 2.11 -4.43
N LEU A 40 -6.69 3.31 -4.16
CA LEU A 40 -6.32 4.48 -4.94
C LEU A 40 -6.11 5.69 -4.03
N PHE A 41 -5.21 6.56 -4.45
CA PHE A 41 -4.88 7.81 -3.77
C PHE A 41 -5.13 8.99 -4.70
N THR A 42 -5.66 10.07 -4.16
CA THR A 42 -5.86 11.30 -4.94
C THR A 42 -4.63 12.20 -5.00
N LEU A 43 -3.45 11.62 -4.80
CA LEU A 43 -2.13 12.21 -5.02
C LEU A 43 -1.11 11.12 -5.36
N ASP A 44 0.07 11.51 -5.84
CA ASP A 44 1.22 10.60 -5.89
C ASP A 44 1.80 10.45 -4.47
N THR A 45 1.73 9.24 -3.94
CA THR A 45 2.16 8.91 -2.59
C THR A 45 3.68 9.03 -2.36
N GLU A 46 4.49 9.23 -3.40
CA GLU A 46 5.93 9.43 -3.27
C GLU A 46 6.32 10.92 -3.25
N SER A 47 5.85 11.65 -4.25
CA SER A 47 6.18 13.06 -4.41
C SER A 47 5.22 14.02 -3.70
N GLY A 48 4.03 13.56 -3.34
CA GLY A 48 2.94 14.41 -2.88
C GLY A 48 2.27 15.20 -4.01
N PHE A 49 2.63 14.90 -5.30
CA PHE A 49 2.04 15.60 -6.44
C PHE A 49 0.54 15.32 -6.52
N ASP A 50 -0.23 16.37 -6.43
CA ASP A 50 -1.66 16.36 -6.15
C ASP A 50 -2.58 16.33 -7.37
N ARG A 51 -2.01 16.45 -8.57
CA ARG A 51 -2.79 16.50 -9.81
C ARG A 51 -2.95 15.13 -10.48
N VAL A 52 -2.71 14.04 -9.74
CA VAL A 52 -2.91 12.67 -10.23
C VAL A 52 -3.78 11.88 -9.27
N VAL A 53 -4.39 10.82 -9.82
CA VAL A 53 -4.94 9.70 -9.07
C VAL A 53 -4.03 8.51 -9.33
N LEU A 54 -3.44 7.96 -8.26
CA LEU A 54 -2.67 6.73 -8.30
C LEU A 54 -3.62 5.57 -7.97
N ILE A 55 -3.75 4.60 -8.85
CA ILE A 55 -4.63 3.43 -8.68
C ILE A 55 -3.76 2.19 -8.67
N THR A 56 -4.03 1.28 -7.75
CA THR A 56 -3.44 -0.06 -7.73
C THR A 56 -4.53 -1.11 -7.86
N ALA A 57 -4.22 -2.27 -8.47
CA ALA A 57 -5.18 -3.32 -8.72
C ALA A 57 -4.57 -4.72 -8.62
N ILE A 58 -5.32 -5.64 -8.02
CA ILE A 58 -5.03 -7.07 -7.98
C ILE A 58 -6.27 -7.87 -8.35
N TYR A 59 -6.10 -9.14 -8.68
CA TYR A 59 -7.21 -10.09 -8.74
C TYR A 59 -7.65 -10.51 -7.34
N GLY A 60 -8.96 -10.73 -7.15
CA GLY A 60 -9.52 -11.20 -5.89
C GLY A 60 -9.81 -10.11 -4.87
N LEU A 61 -9.88 -10.51 -3.60
CA LEU A 61 -10.17 -9.65 -2.45
C LEU A 61 -8.99 -8.75 -2.11
N GLY A 62 -9.27 -7.52 -1.65
CA GLY A 62 -8.27 -6.45 -1.44
C GLY A 62 -7.29 -6.68 -0.30
N GLU A 63 -7.52 -7.64 0.59
CA GLU A 63 -6.65 -7.89 1.74
C GLU A 63 -5.19 -8.16 1.34
N ASN A 64 -4.97 -8.90 0.25
CA ASN A 64 -3.63 -9.19 -0.25
C ASN A 64 -2.83 -7.96 -0.71
N ILE A 65 -3.50 -6.87 -1.10
CA ILE A 65 -2.82 -5.64 -1.50
C ILE A 65 -2.35 -4.84 -0.27
N VAL A 66 -3.20 -4.77 0.75
CA VAL A 66 -2.88 -4.08 2.01
C VAL A 66 -1.77 -4.81 2.76
N GLN A 67 -1.82 -6.13 2.81
CA GLN A 67 -0.80 -6.97 3.42
C GLN A 67 0.51 -7.04 2.61
N GLY A 68 0.49 -6.66 1.31
CA GLY A 68 1.67 -6.73 0.46
C GLY A 68 2.03 -8.14 0.00
N VAL A 69 1.07 -9.07 0.03
CA VAL A 69 1.28 -10.48 -0.36
C VAL A 69 1.62 -10.62 -1.84
N THR A 70 1.15 -9.71 -2.68
CA THR A 70 1.36 -9.71 -4.13
C THR A 70 1.68 -8.32 -4.66
N ASN A 71 2.35 -8.25 -5.81
CA ASN A 71 2.71 -6.99 -6.46
C ASN A 71 1.57 -6.56 -7.40
N PRO A 72 0.90 -5.43 -7.15
CA PRO A 72 -0.25 -4.98 -7.92
C PRO A 72 0.14 -4.36 -9.27
N ASP A 73 -0.84 -4.26 -10.18
CA ASP A 73 -0.79 -3.30 -11.27
C ASP A 73 -0.86 -1.88 -10.70
N GLU A 74 -0.19 -0.93 -11.36
CA GLU A 74 -0.24 0.49 -11.02
C GLU A 74 -0.72 1.29 -12.24
N TYR A 75 -1.59 2.29 -12.00
CA TYR A 75 -2.09 3.21 -13.01
C TYR A 75 -2.02 4.63 -12.47
N VAL A 76 -1.67 5.58 -13.33
CA VAL A 76 -1.65 6.99 -12.99
C VAL A 76 -2.56 7.76 -13.94
N VAL A 77 -3.57 8.40 -13.38
CA VAL A 77 -4.52 9.22 -14.14
C VAL A 77 -4.29 10.70 -13.81
N PHE A 78 -4.08 11.53 -14.81
CA PHE A 78 -3.93 12.97 -14.62
C PHE A 78 -5.30 13.63 -14.44
N LYS A 79 -5.55 14.23 -13.28
CA LYS A 79 -6.87 14.74 -12.89
C LYS A 79 -7.45 15.78 -13.85
N PRO A 80 -6.69 16.80 -14.32
CA PRO A 80 -7.24 17.86 -15.14
C PRO A 80 -7.84 17.37 -16.46
N THR A 81 -7.20 16.39 -17.10
CA THR A 81 -7.66 15.84 -18.39
C THR A 81 -8.39 14.51 -18.21
N ARG A 82 -8.37 13.91 -17.02
CA ARG A 82 -8.90 12.58 -16.73
C ARG A 82 -8.33 11.52 -17.68
N THR A 83 -7.04 11.67 -18.01
CA THR A 83 -6.34 10.80 -18.96
C THR A 83 -5.38 9.91 -18.17
N GLU A 84 -5.37 8.61 -18.44
CA GLU A 84 -4.36 7.71 -17.95
C GLU A 84 -3.02 8.05 -18.64
N ILE A 85 -2.03 8.45 -17.85
CA ILE A 85 -0.71 8.87 -18.34
C ILE A 85 0.38 7.80 -18.15
N SER A 86 0.11 6.81 -17.32
CA SER A 86 1.04 5.71 -17.08
C SER A 86 0.31 4.48 -16.57
N ARG A 87 0.76 3.29 -16.98
CA ARG A 87 0.39 2.01 -16.39
C ARG A 87 1.59 1.10 -16.29
N ARG A 88 1.60 0.27 -15.26
CA ARG A 88 2.64 -0.71 -15.01
C ARG A 88 2.01 -2.03 -14.59
N LEU A 89 2.44 -3.10 -15.25
CA LEU A 89 1.99 -4.45 -14.93
C LEU A 89 2.69 -4.95 -13.66
N GLY A 90 1.90 -5.45 -12.70
CA GLY A 90 2.36 -6.17 -11.52
C GLY A 90 2.47 -7.67 -11.78
N SER A 91 3.19 -8.38 -10.92
CA SER A 91 3.33 -9.84 -11.05
C SER A 91 2.07 -10.61 -10.63
N LYS A 92 1.28 -10.07 -9.71
CA LYS A 92 -0.04 -10.58 -9.27
C LYS A 92 -0.11 -12.10 -9.08
N GLU A 93 0.90 -12.69 -8.41
CA GLU A 93 1.05 -14.15 -8.33
C GLU A 93 -0.10 -14.83 -7.61
N VAL A 94 -0.71 -14.13 -6.65
CA VAL A 94 -1.68 -14.69 -5.70
C VAL A 94 -2.94 -13.83 -5.66
N ALA A 95 -4.09 -14.48 -5.67
CA ALA A 95 -5.41 -13.86 -5.45
C ALA A 95 -6.09 -14.49 -4.23
N MET A 96 -6.77 -13.68 -3.43
CA MET A 96 -7.60 -14.17 -2.33
C MET A 96 -9.05 -14.31 -2.79
N ILE A 97 -9.64 -15.47 -2.55
CA ILE A 97 -11.03 -15.79 -2.90
C ILE A 97 -11.77 -16.34 -1.70
N TYR A 98 -13.09 -16.34 -1.74
CA TYR A 98 -13.90 -17.07 -0.74
C TYR A 98 -13.69 -18.57 -0.86
N ASP A 99 -13.63 -19.24 0.28
CA ASP A 99 -13.49 -20.70 0.38
C ASP A 99 -14.88 -21.33 0.63
N GLU A 100 -15.62 -21.50 -0.46
CA GLU A 100 -16.96 -22.09 -0.42
C GLU A 100 -16.85 -23.59 -0.07
N GLY A 101 -17.07 -23.92 1.21
CA GLY A 101 -17.02 -25.30 1.73
C GLY A 101 -15.74 -25.68 2.49
N GLY A 102 -14.79 -24.78 2.63
CA GLY A 102 -13.58 -24.96 3.43
C GLY A 102 -13.78 -24.62 4.92
N SER A 103 -12.73 -24.85 5.69
CA SER A 103 -12.72 -24.51 7.13
C SER A 103 -12.44 -23.03 7.41
N LYS A 104 -11.99 -22.28 6.40
CA LYS A 104 -11.68 -20.83 6.46
C LYS A 104 -12.63 -20.08 5.56
N ALA A 105 -12.94 -18.83 5.91
CA ALA A 105 -13.81 -17.98 5.09
C ALA A 105 -13.18 -17.62 3.73
N VAL A 106 -11.83 -17.51 3.68
CA VAL A 106 -11.07 -17.14 2.49
C VAL A 106 -9.82 -18.00 2.33
N ARG A 107 -9.32 -18.10 1.11
CA ARG A 107 -8.05 -18.77 0.78
C ARG A 107 -7.31 -18.06 -0.34
N ASN A 108 -6.00 -18.19 -0.35
CA ASN A 108 -5.15 -17.74 -1.45
C ASN A 108 -5.04 -18.81 -2.55
N VAL A 109 -5.13 -18.38 -3.79
CA VAL A 109 -4.95 -19.20 -4.98
C VAL A 109 -3.91 -18.59 -5.91
N VAL A 110 -3.19 -19.43 -6.64
CA VAL A 110 -2.22 -18.96 -7.65
C VAL A 110 -3.00 -18.39 -8.84
N VAL A 111 -2.65 -17.17 -9.25
CA VAL A 111 -3.23 -16.55 -10.44
C VAL A 111 -2.61 -17.18 -11.68
N PRO A 112 -3.42 -17.66 -12.64
CA PRO A 112 -2.91 -18.21 -13.90
C PRO A 112 -1.98 -17.24 -14.64
N GLU A 113 -0.91 -17.73 -15.25
CA GLU A 113 0.10 -16.90 -15.92
C GLU A 113 -0.51 -16.00 -17.01
N ALA A 114 -1.50 -16.51 -17.75
CA ALA A 114 -2.20 -15.74 -18.77
C ALA A 114 -2.90 -14.50 -18.20
N LEU A 115 -3.48 -14.58 -17.00
CA LEU A 115 -4.08 -13.44 -16.31
C LEU A 115 -3.02 -12.51 -15.72
N ARG A 116 -1.92 -13.04 -15.19
CA ARG A 116 -0.83 -12.21 -14.65
C ARG A 116 -0.21 -11.28 -15.69
N ARG A 117 -0.23 -11.68 -16.96
CA ARG A 117 0.25 -10.89 -18.11
C ARG A 117 -0.76 -9.85 -18.61
N GLN A 118 -1.97 -9.78 -18.03
CA GLN A 118 -3.01 -8.83 -18.38
C GLN A 118 -3.20 -7.82 -17.24
N PHE A 119 -3.57 -6.60 -17.59
CA PHE A 119 -3.99 -5.61 -16.62
C PHE A 119 -5.36 -5.97 -16.05
N VAL A 120 -5.53 -5.76 -14.74
CA VAL A 120 -6.81 -6.00 -14.03
C VAL A 120 -7.89 -5.03 -14.49
N LEU A 121 -7.51 -3.78 -14.75
CA LEU A 121 -8.42 -2.72 -15.18
C LEU A 121 -8.17 -2.34 -16.65
N SER A 122 -9.26 -2.12 -17.37
CA SER A 122 -9.25 -1.47 -18.68
C SER A 122 -9.02 0.04 -18.55
N PRO A 123 -8.61 0.75 -19.63
CA PRO A 123 -8.49 2.20 -19.61
C PRO A 123 -9.77 2.96 -19.25
N ALA A 124 -10.93 2.42 -19.62
CA ALA A 124 -12.22 3.01 -19.26
C ALA A 124 -12.50 2.93 -17.75
N GLU A 125 -12.16 1.79 -17.14
CA GLU A 125 -12.35 1.56 -15.71
C GLU A 125 -11.39 2.40 -14.85
N THR A 126 -10.14 2.58 -15.28
CA THR A 126 -9.20 3.47 -14.57
C THR A 126 -9.68 4.92 -14.59
N VAL A 127 -10.22 5.38 -15.71
CA VAL A 127 -10.80 6.72 -15.82
C VAL A 127 -12.06 6.87 -14.97
N GLU A 128 -12.91 5.83 -14.91
CA GLU A 128 -14.12 5.86 -14.08
C GLU A 128 -13.78 5.90 -12.58
N LEU A 129 -12.86 5.08 -12.11
CA LEU A 129 -12.37 5.13 -10.73
C LEU A 129 -11.74 6.50 -10.41
N ALA A 130 -10.99 7.09 -11.34
CA ALA A 130 -10.42 8.42 -11.15
C ALA A 130 -11.48 9.52 -11.03
N LYS A 131 -12.58 9.44 -11.79
CA LYS A 131 -13.71 10.39 -11.65
C LYS A 131 -14.37 10.28 -10.27
N GLN A 132 -14.62 9.05 -9.80
CA GLN A 132 -15.19 8.82 -8.48
C GLN A 132 -14.24 9.34 -7.37
N ALA A 133 -12.95 9.08 -7.48
CA ALA A 133 -11.95 9.57 -6.54
C ALA A 133 -11.89 11.11 -6.48
N ILE A 134 -11.92 11.77 -7.63
CA ILE A 134 -11.95 13.25 -7.70
C ILE A 134 -13.22 13.81 -7.05
N ALA A 135 -14.38 13.20 -7.28
CA ALA A 135 -15.63 13.62 -6.66
C ALA A 135 -15.57 13.49 -5.13
N ILE A 136 -15.02 12.38 -4.62
CA ILE A 136 -14.83 12.15 -3.18
C ILE A 136 -13.86 13.19 -2.60
N GLU A 137 -12.68 13.40 -3.21
CA GLU A 137 -11.72 14.41 -2.77
C GLU A 137 -12.34 15.81 -2.72
N THR A 138 -13.10 16.19 -3.75
CA THR A 138 -13.80 17.47 -3.81
C THR A 138 -14.77 17.61 -2.67
N HIS A 139 -15.63 16.63 -2.45
CA HIS A 139 -16.62 16.63 -1.37
C HIS A 139 -15.99 16.79 0.01
N TYR A 140 -14.95 15.99 0.32
CA TYR A 140 -14.29 16.08 1.63
C TYR A 140 -13.50 17.38 1.81
N SER A 141 -12.91 17.90 0.73
CA SER A 141 -12.19 19.19 0.77
C SER A 141 -13.13 20.36 1.01
N GLU A 142 -14.27 20.40 0.34
CA GLU A 142 -15.30 21.44 0.54
C GLU A 142 -15.84 21.41 1.97
N ARG A 143 -16.12 20.23 2.53
CA ARG A 143 -16.58 20.10 3.93
C ARG A 143 -15.54 20.54 4.95
N ALA A 144 -14.26 20.31 4.68
CA ALA A 144 -13.17 20.67 5.58
C ALA A 144 -12.75 22.14 5.46
N GLY A 145 -13.12 22.82 4.36
CA GLY A 145 -12.63 24.17 4.04
C GLY A 145 -11.15 24.21 3.66
N GLU A 146 -10.54 23.05 3.44
CA GLU A 146 -9.16 22.89 3.01
C GLU A 146 -9.01 21.63 2.16
N ARG A 147 -7.95 21.56 1.39
CA ARG A 147 -7.69 20.40 0.54
C ARG A 147 -7.48 19.14 1.38
N ARG A 148 -8.22 18.06 1.06
CA ARG A 148 -8.17 16.76 1.72
C ARG A 148 -7.90 15.66 0.69
N PRO A 149 -6.62 15.31 0.44
CA PRO A 149 -6.29 14.12 -0.33
C PRO A 149 -6.91 12.88 0.31
N MET A 150 -7.28 11.91 -0.52
CA MET A 150 -8.03 10.74 -0.07
C MET A 150 -7.26 9.45 -0.35
N ASP A 151 -7.38 8.52 0.58
CA ASP A 151 -7.04 7.10 0.49
C ASP A 151 -8.36 6.33 0.36
N ILE A 152 -8.52 5.57 -0.71
CA ILE A 152 -9.81 4.99 -1.11
C ILE A 152 -9.60 3.54 -1.48
N GLU A 153 -10.43 2.65 -0.93
CA GLU A 153 -10.52 1.25 -1.33
C GLU A 153 -11.65 1.06 -2.33
N TRP A 154 -11.40 0.28 -3.37
CA TRP A 154 -12.37 -0.02 -4.41
C TRP A 154 -12.43 -1.52 -4.71
N ALA A 155 -13.57 -1.98 -5.23
CA ALA A 155 -13.78 -3.35 -5.64
C ALA A 155 -14.62 -3.42 -6.93
N LYS A 156 -14.33 -4.39 -7.79
CA LYS A 156 -15.11 -4.72 -8.97
C LYS A 156 -15.93 -5.98 -8.69
N ASP A 157 -17.22 -5.92 -8.92
CA ASP A 157 -18.11 -7.07 -8.79
C ASP A 157 -17.96 -8.00 -9.99
N GLY A 158 -17.59 -9.25 -9.75
CA GLY A 158 -17.38 -10.24 -10.82
C GLY A 158 -18.67 -10.78 -11.44
N ALA A 159 -19.83 -10.48 -10.85
CA ALA A 159 -21.13 -10.88 -11.42
C ALA A 159 -21.71 -9.79 -12.33
N THR A 160 -21.56 -8.52 -11.96
CA THR A 160 -22.14 -7.38 -12.70
C THR A 160 -21.10 -6.62 -13.52
N GLY A 161 -19.81 -6.72 -13.18
CA GLY A 161 -18.72 -5.93 -13.76
C GLY A 161 -18.66 -4.49 -13.23
N GLU A 162 -19.54 -4.11 -12.31
CA GLU A 162 -19.59 -2.75 -11.76
C GLU A 162 -18.45 -2.48 -10.77
N LEU A 163 -18.01 -1.22 -10.74
CA LEU A 163 -16.99 -0.72 -9.82
C LEU A 163 -17.67 -0.07 -8.61
N PHE A 164 -17.18 -0.39 -7.42
CA PHE A 164 -17.67 0.13 -6.16
C PHE A 164 -16.56 0.74 -5.33
N ILE A 165 -16.84 1.87 -4.69
CA ILE A 165 -16.02 2.40 -3.60
C ILE A 165 -16.47 1.72 -2.32
N VAL A 166 -15.54 1.09 -1.61
CA VAL A 166 -15.87 0.33 -0.39
C VAL A 166 -15.41 1.06 0.88
N GLN A 167 -14.39 1.92 0.78
CA GLN A 167 -13.95 2.77 1.87
C GLN A 167 -13.31 4.05 1.31
N ALA A 168 -13.46 5.18 2.03
CA ALA A 168 -12.73 6.41 1.75
C ALA A 168 -12.33 7.08 3.08
N ARG A 169 -11.08 7.52 3.17
CA ARG A 169 -10.55 8.25 4.32
C ARG A 169 -9.55 9.32 3.87
N PRO A 170 -9.39 10.43 4.64
CA PRO A 170 -8.34 11.39 4.37
C PRO A 170 -6.95 10.73 4.43
N GLU A 171 -6.11 11.08 3.48
CA GLU A 171 -4.69 10.69 3.49
C GLU A 171 -3.94 11.56 4.50
N THR A 172 -3.16 10.95 5.39
CA THR A 172 -2.54 11.64 6.52
C THR A 172 -1.02 11.77 6.43
N ALA A 173 -0.35 10.97 5.60
CA ALA A 173 1.11 10.92 5.54
C ALA A 173 1.73 12.15 4.84
N HIS A 174 1.07 12.70 3.81
CA HIS A 174 1.54 13.86 3.07
C HIS A 174 0.97 15.19 3.55
N SER A 175 -0.17 15.19 4.22
CA SER A 175 -0.80 16.41 4.75
C SER A 175 0.04 17.11 5.83
N GLN A 176 1.05 16.44 6.40
CA GLN A 176 1.92 16.96 7.45
C GLN A 176 3.32 17.34 6.94
N ARG A 177 3.64 17.19 5.66
CA ARG A 177 4.95 17.56 5.12
C ARG A 177 5.01 19.05 4.79
N ASP A 178 6.10 19.69 5.21
CA ASP A 178 6.42 21.07 4.83
C ASP A 178 6.72 21.12 3.31
N VAL A 179 5.78 21.63 2.53
CA VAL A 179 5.83 21.70 1.05
C VAL A 179 6.92 22.66 0.54
N ALA A 180 7.55 23.43 1.43
CA ALA A 180 8.48 24.50 1.07
C ALA A 180 9.91 24.02 0.70
N LYS A 181 10.25 22.73 0.90
CA LYS A 181 11.60 22.21 0.64
C LYS A 181 11.58 20.91 -0.15
N ILE A 182 12.15 20.93 -1.35
CA ILE A 182 12.46 19.72 -2.11
C ILE A 182 13.88 19.29 -1.76
N VAL A 183 14.02 18.16 -1.06
CA VAL A 183 15.33 17.56 -0.75
C VAL A 183 15.57 16.41 -1.73
N THR A 184 16.65 16.51 -2.51
CA THR A 184 17.05 15.46 -3.44
C THR A 184 18.34 14.82 -2.94
N HIS A 185 18.31 13.49 -2.74
CA HIS A 185 19.50 12.71 -2.39
C HIS A 185 20.09 12.10 -3.67
N ARG A 186 21.41 12.19 -3.81
CA ARG A 186 22.18 11.57 -4.92
C ARG A 186 23.28 10.70 -4.38
N LEU A 187 23.40 9.48 -4.92
CA LEU A 187 24.56 8.64 -4.70
C LEU A 187 25.78 9.30 -5.36
N LYS A 188 26.86 9.49 -4.58
CA LYS A 188 28.13 10.01 -5.10
C LYS A 188 28.83 8.96 -5.96
N GLU A 189 28.79 7.70 -5.53
CA GLU A 189 29.38 6.56 -6.21
C GLU A 189 28.32 5.50 -6.47
N ARG A 190 28.42 4.81 -7.60
CA ARG A 190 27.50 3.72 -7.97
C ARG A 190 28.29 2.42 -8.01
N SER A 191 27.87 1.45 -7.21
CA SER A 191 28.32 0.06 -7.30
C SER A 191 27.38 -0.76 -8.20
N ALA A 192 27.71 -2.03 -8.41
CA ALA A 192 26.83 -2.97 -9.11
C ALA A 192 25.51 -3.11 -8.39
N VAL A 193 24.40 -3.00 -9.13
CA VAL A 193 23.06 -3.20 -8.60
C VAL A 193 22.87 -4.69 -8.27
N ARG A 194 22.53 -4.99 -7.03
CA ARG A 194 22.30 -6.37 -6.55
C ARG A 194 20.84 -6.78 -6.72
N VAL A 195 19.93 -5.90 -6.37
CA VAL A 195 18.47 -6.09 -6.52
C VAL A 195 17.82 -4.80 -6.98
N THR A 196 16.67 -4.91 -7.62
CA THR A 196 15.84 -3.77 -8.03
C THR A 196 14.42 -3.95 -7.53
N GLY A 197 13.73 -2.86 -7.22
CA GLY A 197 12.36 -2.88 -6.76
C GLY A 197 11.71 -1.50 -6.87
N ARG A 198 10.62 -1.31 -6.18
CA ARG A 198 9.91 -0.04 -6.12
C ARG A 198 10.40 0.80 -4.96
N ALA A 199 11.00 1.94 -5.24
CA ALA A 199 11.42 2.88 -4.21
C ALA A 199 10.21 3.52 -3.53
N VAL A 200 10.31 3.69 -2.22
CA VAL A 200 9.39 4.38 -1.34
C VAL A 200 10.17 5.46 -0.60
N GLY A 201 9.75 6.69 -0.77
CA GLY A 201 10.46 7.87 -0.30
C GLY A 201 11.65 8.25 -1.18
N THR A 202 12.31 9.36 -0.82
CA THR A 202 13.41 9.99 -1.59
C THR A 202 14.77 9.90 -0.90
N GLN A 203 14.83 9.26 0.25
CA GLN A 203 16.03 9.13 1.06
C GLN A 203 16.91 7.96 0.61
N ILE A 204 18.16 7.98 1.04
CA ILE A 204 19.13 6.91 0.86
C ILE A 204 19.51 6.37 2.23
N GLY A 205 19.39 5.07 2.43
CA GLY A 205 19.82 4.38 3.64
C GLY A 205 21.02 3.49 3.35
N ALA A 206 21.89 3.34 4.32
CA ALA A 206 23.04 2.44 4.26
C ALA A 206 23.29 1.80 5.63
N GLY A 207 23.63 0.52 5.63
CA GLY A 207 23.91 -0.24 6.84
C GLY A 207 24.19 -1.72 6.53
N PRO A 208 24.61 -2.50 7.54
CA PRO A 208 24.70 -3.94 7.39
C PRO A 208 23.38 -4.57 7.01
N VAL A 209 23.40 -5.64 6.22
CA VAL A 209 22.19 -6.39 5.88
C VAL A 209 21.76 -7.20 7.11
N ALA A 210 20.49 -7.09 7.48
CA ALA A 210 19.83 -7.92 8.48
C ALA A 210 18.63 -8.61 7.84
N ARG A 211 18.82 -9.86 7.42
CA ARG A 211 17.75 -10.69 6.87
C ARG A 211 16.97 -11.35 8.00
N LEU A 212 15.67 -11.13 8.02
CA LEU A 212 14.73 -11.77 8.94
C LEU A 212 13.56 -12.37 8.15
N ASP A 213 13.25 -13.63 8.40
CA ASP A 213 12.15 -14.33 7.72
C ASP A 213 10.82 -14.19 8.49
N HIS A 214 10.88 -13.99 9.82
CA HIS A 214 9.71 -13.87 10.69
C HIS A 214 9.90 -12.80 11.76
N SER A 215 8.80 -12.16 12.16
CA SER A 215 8.77 -11.16 13.23
C SER A 215 9.28 -11.70 14.58
N SER A 216 9.17 -12.99 14.83
CA SER A 216 9.74 -13.63 16.05
C SER A 216 11.26 -13.51 16.16
N GLN A 217 11.97 -13.19 15.09
CA GLN A 217 13.43 -13.02 15.05
C GLN A 217 13.89 -11.59 15.40
N MET A 218 12.97 -10.68 15.74
CA MET A 218 13.27 -9.25 16.00
C MET A 218 14.35 -9.03 17.05
N ALA A 219 14.49 -9.92 18.05
CA ALA A 219 15.51 -9.80 19.09
C ALA A 219 16.94 -9.82 18.55
N SER A 220 17.16 -10.37 17.34
CA SER A 220 18.48 -10.37 16.67
C SER A 220 18.75 -9.14 15.82
N PHE A 221 17.77 -8.24 15.63
CA PHE A 221 17.92 -7.07 14.78
C PHE A 221 18.78 -5.98 15.46
N GLN A 222 19.80 -5.52 14.77
CA GLN A 222 20.62 -4.42 15.24
C GLN A 222 20.18 -3.11 14.59
N GLY A 223 19.93 -2.10 15.40
CA GLY A 223 19.56 -0.76 14.91
C GLY A 223 20.61 -0.20 13.93
N GLY A 224 20.13 0.51 12.90
CA GLY A 224 20.97 0.99 11.82
C GLY A 224 21.27 -0.02 10.71
N SER A 225 20.74 -1.25 10.81
CA SER A 225 20.83 -2.24 9.74
C SER A 225 19.78 -2.02 8.64
N VAL A 226 20.04 -2.54 7.45
CA VAL A 226 19.05 -2.64 6.37
C VAL A 226 18.23 -3.91 6.61
N LEU A 227 16.95 -3.74 6.92
CA LEU A 227 16.02 -4.85 7.10
C LEU A 227 15.69 -5.46 5.74
N VAL A 228 15.96 -6.77 5.57
CA VAL A 228 15.61 -7.53 4.37
C VAL A 228 14.66 -8.65 4.75
N THR A 229 13.45 -8.66 4.17
CA THR A 229 12.42 -9.65 4.48
C THR A 229 11.51 -9.93 3.29
N GLY A 230 10.74 -11.02 3.35
CA GLY A 230 9.76 -11.34 2.30
C GLY A 230 8.64 -10.31 2.19
N MET A 231 8.09 -9.88 3.32
CA MET A 231 7.07 -8.83 3.47
C MET A 231 7.02 -8.39 4.93
N THR A 232 6.34 -7.27 5.23
CA THR A 232 6.08 -6.83 6.60
C THR A 232 4.59 -6.75 6.90
N ASP A 233 4.25 -6.92 8.16
CA ASP A 233 2.94 -6.70 8.75
C ASP A 233 3.07 -5.78 9.98
N PRO A 234 1.98 -5.41 10.65
CA PRO A 234 2.04 -4.49 11.79
C PRO A 234 2.95 -4.91 12.94
N ASP A 235 3.23 -6.20 13.08
CA ASP A 235 4.11 -6.69 14.16
C ASP A 235 5.59 -6.32 13.92
N TRP A 236 5.97 -5.94 12.70
CA TRP A 236 7.32 -5.51 12.35
C TRP A 236 7.65 -4.06 12.70
N GLU A 237 6.65 -3.25 13.05
CA GLU A 237 6.82 -1.81 13.29
C GLU A 237 7.95 -1.46 14.28
N PRO A 238 8.16 -2.19 15.39
CA PRO A 238 9.22 -1.88 16.34
C PRO A 238 10.63 -1.88 15.72
N ILE A 239 10.95 -2.86 14.86
CA ILE A 239 12.27 -2.92 14.22
C ILE A 239 12.35 -2.03 12.98
N MET A 240 11.23 -1.80 12.30
CA MET A 240 11.19 -0.86 11.18
C MET A 240 11.64 0.54 11.63
N LYS A 241 11.24 0.98 12.83
CA LYS A 241 11.66 2.26 13.42
C LYS A 241 13.17 2.39 13.64
N MET A 242 13.87 1.26 13.80
CA MET A 242 15.33 1.22 14.05
C MET A 242 16.14 0.98 12.77
N ALA A 243 15.49 0.63 11.65
CA ALA A 243 16.15 0.27 10.41
C ALA A 243 16.71 1.50 9.68
N ALA A 244 17.91 1.36 9.10
CA ALA A 244 18.47 2.36 8.19
C ALA A 244 17.77 2.40 6.84
N ALA A 245 17.26 1.26 6.39
CA ALA A 245 16.42 1.09 5.21
C ALA A 245 15.65 -0.23 5.30
N ILE A 246 14.62 -0.38 4.47
CA ILE A 246 13.81 -1.59 4.40
C ILE A 246 13.78 -2.10 2.96
N VAL A 247 13.95 -3.40 2.77
CA VAL A 247 13.87 -4.05 1.47
C VAL A 247 12.96 -5.27 1.58
N THR A 248 11.93 -5.35 0.71
CA THR A 248 11.02 -6.49 0.70
C THR A 248 10.93 -7.15 -0.66
N ASP A 249 10.75 -8.47 -0.67
CA ASP A 249 10.53 -9.23 -1.90
C ASP A 249 9.16 -8.90 -2.51
N ARG A 250 8.15 -8.74 -1.69
CA ARG A 250 6.76 -8.52 -2.08
C ARG A 250 6.27 -7.14 -1.67
N GLY A 251 5.19 -6.72 -2.31
CA GLY A 251 4.48 -5.49 -2.01
C GLY A 251 4.65 -4.40 -3.06
N GLY A 252 3.69 -3.49 -3.10
CA GLY A 252 3.67 -2.30 -3.92
C GLY A 252 3.76 -1.04 -3.05
N ARG A 253 3.54 0.13 -3.66
CA ARG A 253 3.57 1.44 -2.96
C ARG A 253 2.52 1.58 -1.85
N THR A 254 1.56 0.68 -1.79
CA THR A 254 0.41 0.72 -0.87
C THR A 254 0.44 -0.40 0.17
N CYS A 255 1.51 -1.24 0.20
CA CYS A 255 1.66 -2.27 1.20
C CYS A 255 2.11 -1.69 2.56
N HIS A 256 1.99 -2.47 3.62
CA HIS A 256 2.37 -2.10 4.98
C HIS A 256 3.80 -1.53 5.05
N ALA A 257 4.80 -2.20 4.46
CA ALA A 257 6.19 -1.70 4.42
C ALA A 257 6.27 -0.28 3.85
N ALA A 258 5.57 -0.01 2.75
CA ALA A 258 5.58 1.27 2.08
C ALA A 258 4.89 2.38 2.90
N ILE A 259 3.73 2.08 3.48
CA ILE A 259 2.97 3.06 4.28
C ILE A 259 3.77 3.46 5.52
N VAL A 260 4.20 2.48 6.32
CA VAL A 260 4.94 2.74 7.56
C VAL A 260 6.29 3.40 7.28
N SER A 261 7.00 3.00 6.22
CA SER A 261 8.27 3.63 5.85
C SER A 261 8.11 5.12 5.51
N ARG A 262 7.01 5.52 4.84
CA ARG A 262 6.71 6.93 4.58
C ARG A 262 6.42 7.71 5.86
N GLU A 263 5.61 7.14 6.75
CA GLU A 263 5.27 7.76 8.02
C GLU A 263 6.51 7.96 8.91
N LEU A 264 7.41 6.99 8.91
CA LEU A 264 8.67 7.04 9.66
C LEU A 264 9.79 7.82 8.96
N GLY A 265 9.64 8.16 7.67
CA GLY A 265 10.69 8.79 6.87
C GLY A 265 11.88 7.87 6.57
N ILE A 266 11.70 6.55 6.57
CA ILE A 266 12.74 5.55 6.34
C ILE A 266 12.73 5.15 4.86
N PRO A 267 13.90 5.14 4.16
CA PRO A 267 13.97 4.69 2.78
C PRO A 267 13.58 3.20 2.68
N CYS A 268 12.75 2.89 1.69
CA CYS A 268 12.31 1.52 1.49
C CYS A 268 12.29 1.14 0.00
N VAL A 269 12.58 -0.12 -0.29
CA VAL A 269 12.46 -0.71 -1.63
C VAL A 269 11.58 -1.95 -1.52
N VAL A 270 10.43 -1.92 -2.16
CA VAL A 270 9.46 -3.03 -2.13
C VAL A 270 9.35 -3.76 -3.46
N GLY A 271 8.87 -4.99 -3.44
CA GLY A 271 8.60 -5.74 -4.67
C GLY A 271 9.84 -6.14 -5.44
N THR A 272 10.93 -6.48 -4.77
CA THR A 272 12.19 -6.89 -5.41
C THR A 272 12.15 -8.30 -6.00
N GLY A 273 11.26 -9.14 -5.50
CA GLY A 273 11.06 -10.52 -5.93
C GLY A 273 12.09 -11.51 -5.38
N ASN A 274 13.31 -11.08 -5.06
CA ASN A 274 14.41 -11.99 -4.70
C ASN A 274 15.44 -11.41 -3.71
N ALA A 275 15.16 -10.29 -3.05
CA ALA A 275 16.12 -9.66 -2.14
C ALA A 275 16.56 -10.60 -1.02
N THR A 276 15.63 -11.37 -0.45
CA THR A 276 15.92 -12.36 0.60
C THR A 276 16.84 -13.49 0.14
N ALA A 277 16.90 -13.78 -1.16
CA ALA A 277 17.80 -14.79 -1.73
C ALA A 277 19.18 -14.22 -2.08
N VAL A 278 19.26 -12.93 -2.43
CA VAL A 278 20.48 -12.29 -2.97
C VAL A 278 21.26 -11.50 -1.91
N LEU A 279 20.55 -10.88 -0.96
CA LEU A 279 21.15 -10.07 0.11
C LEU A 279 21.25 -10.92 1.37
N GLN A 280 22.48 -11.19 1.79
CA GLN A 280 22.82 -11.99 2.99
C GLN A 280 23.75 -11.21 3.90
#